data_a01d6e883806a520dc322f95b505512d
#
_entry.id   a01d6e883806a520dc322f95b505512d
#
_cell.length_a   1.000
_cell.length_b   1.000
_cell.length_c   1.000
_cell.angle_alpha   90.00
_cell.angle_beta   90.00
_cell.angle_gamma   90.00
#
_symmetry.space_group_name_H-M   'P 1'
#
loop_
_entity.id
_entity.type
_entity.pdbx_description
1 polymer ?
#
loop_
_entity_poly.entity_id
_entity_poly.type
_entity_poly.pdbx_seq_one_letter_code
_entity_poly.pdbx_strand_id
1 'polypeptide(L)'
;NFLVFTYQSQLTVLVQTNLSDLPIILGVLAALEGVGATLGTLMIANFPMKRGMMIFLSGSFLFGICIIAFVFSKVLFVSILLMIIGGFGMAGFGTLQSILIISSSDQKIRGRVLGILAITIGTQPIGAFLLGYYSREYGSVNAVKISVLIAMILLIAVTILYLGKKPNSVKNQ
;
A
#
# COMPACT_ATOMS: atom_id res chain seq x y z
N ASN A 1 4.57 4.12 1.92
CA ASN A 1 5.85 3.44 1.61
C ASN A 1 6.60 3.00 2.88
N PHE A 2 6.78 3.90 3.84
CA PHE A 2 7.55 3.64 5.06
C PHE A 2 6.90 2.60 5.99
N LEU A 3 5.58 2.58 6.14
CA LEU A 3 4.88 1.73 7.11
C LEU A 3 4.33 0.44 6.52
N VAL A 4 3.63 0.52 5.39
CA VAL A 4 2.92 -0.65 4.83
C VAL A 4 3.83 -1.49 3.96
N PHE A 5 4.54 -0.90 3.00
CA PHE A 5 5.37 -1.66 2.07
C PHE A 5 6.57 -2.38 2.71
N THR A 6 6.93 -1.98 3.92
CA THR A 6 7.98 -2.64 4.69
C THR A 6 7.61 -4.08 5.10
N TYR A 7 6.31 -4.46 5.06
CA TYR A 7 5.88 -5.83 5.33
C TYR A 7 6.58 -6.85 4.41
N GLN A 8 6.95 -6.45 3.20
CA GLN A 8 7.66 -7.31 2.24
C GLN A 8 8.98 -7.82 2.81
N SER A 9 9.67 -7.04 3.66
CA SER A 9 10.88 -7.50 4.35
C SER A 9 10.62 -8.63 5.36
N GLN A 10 9.38 -8.74 5.85
CA GLN A 10 8.95 -9.76 6.80
C GLN A 10 8.14 -10.89 6.15
N LEU A 11 7.88 -10.80 4.82
CA LEU A 11 7.03 -11.76 4.12
C LEU A 11 7.55 -13.19 4.25
N THR A 12 8.87 -13.38 4.14
CA THR A 12 9.51 -14.70 4.30
C THR A 12 9.20 -15.29 5.67
N VAL A 13 9.39 -14.50 6.73
CA VAL A 13 9.17 -14.97 8.11
C VAL A 13 7.69 -15.24 8.36
N LEU A 14 6.79 -14.40 7.83
CA LEU A 14 5.34 -14.59 7.95
C LEU A 14 4.87 -15.87 7.24
N VAL A 15 5.39 -16.15 6.05
CA VAL A 15 5.07 -17.38 5.30
C VAL A 15 5.57 -18.60 6.04
N GLN A 16 6.81 -18.59 6.51
CA GLN A 16 7.40 -19.69 7.28
C GLN A 16 6.64 -19.96 8.58
N THR A 17 6.27 -18.89 9.31
CA THR A 17 5.59 -19.03 10.59
C THR A 17 4.15 -19.52 10.46
N ASN A 18 3.41 -19.06 9.43
CA ASN A 18 1.97 -19.24 9.34
C ASN A 18 1.54 -20.31 8.33
N LEU A 19 2.33 -20.56 7.28
CA LEU A 19 1.88 -21.37 6.14
C LEU A 19 2.78 -22.57 5.87
N SER A 20 4.06 -22.36 5.58
CA SER A 20 4.98 -23.44 5.22
C SER A 20 6.43 -22.95 5.09
N ASP A 21 7.38 -23.85 5.35
CA ASP A 21 8.81 -23.60 5.14
C ASP A 21 9.25 -23.73 3.66
N LEU A 22 8.33 -24.06 2.75
CA LEU A 22 8.65 -24.23 1.33
C LEU A 22 8.86 -22.87 0.63
N PRO A 23 10.08 -22.57 0.11
CA PRO A 23 10.37 -21.30 -0.55
C PRO A 23 9.48 -21.00 -1.78
N ILE A 24 8.96 -22.04 -2.42
CA ILE A 24 8.05 -21.89 -3.57
C ILE A 24 6.78 -21.14 -3.20
N ILE A 25 6.26 -21.31 -1.98
CA ILE A 25 5.05 -20.64 -1.52
C ILE A 25 5.27 -19.13 -1.42
N LEU A 26 6.43 -18.71 -0.93
CA LEU A 26 6.82 -17.31 -0.90
C LEU A 26 6.82 -16.71 -2.32
N GLY A 27 7.45 -17.40 -3.28
CA GLY A 27 7.50 -16.97 -4.68
C GLY A 27 6.13 -16.88 -5.32
N VAL A 28 5.25 -17.86 -5.06
CA VAL A 28 3.87 -17.87 -5.57
C VAL A 28 3.07 -16.71 -4.99
N LEU A 29 3.14 -16.47 -3.69
CA LEU A 29 2.41 -15.36 -3.06
C LEU A 29 2.87 -13.99 -3.58
N ALA A 30 4.17 -13.77 -3.71
CA ALA A 30 4.73 -12.54 -4.27
C ALA A 30 4.34 -12.35 -5.75
N ALA A 31 4.35 -13.42 -6.55
CA ALA A 31 3.92 -13.38 -7.95
C ALA A 31 2.42 -13.04 -8.07
N LEU A 32 1.58 -13.63 -7.22
CA LEU A 32 0.13 -13.38 -7.23
C LEU A 32 -0.24 -11.98 -6.76
N GLU A 33 0.51 -11.39 -5.83
CA GLU A 33 0.41 -9.96 -5.51
C GLU A 33 0.68 -9.11 -6.76
N GLY A 34 1.74 -9.43 -7.52
CA GLY A 34 2.07 -8.78 -8.79
C GLY A 34 0.97 -8.93 -9.85
N VAL A 35 0.35 -10.10 -9.97
CA VAL A 35 -0.81 -10.33 -10.85
C VAL A 35 -1.97 -9.42 -10.44
N GLY A 36 -2.30 -9.36 -9.14
CA GLY A 36 -3.32 -8.46 -8.62
C GLY A 36 -3.03 -6.98 -8.95
N ALA A 37 -1.78 -6.54 -8.74
CA ALA A 37 -1.35 -5.18 -9.05
C ALA A 37 -1.46 -4.85 -10.55
N THR A 38 -1.12 -5.79 -11.43
CA THR A 38 -1.23 -5.64 -12.88
C THR A 38 -2.70 -5.48 -13.29
N LEU A 39 -3.58 -6.36 -12.81
CA LEU A 39 -5.02 -6.27 -13.08
C LEU A 39 -5.62 -4.96 -12.55
N GLY A 40 -5.24 -4.54 -11.35
CA GLY A 40 -5.65 -3.26 -10.78
C GLY A 40 -5.20 -2.07 -11.62
N THR A 41 -3.96 -2.06 -12.09
CA THR A 41 -3.44 -0.97 -12.94
C THR A 41 -4.17 -0.90 -14.28
N LEU A 42 -4.43 -2.05 -14.93
CA LEU A 42 -5.20 -2.11 -16.17
C LEU A 42 -6.63 -1.60 -15.98
N MET A 43 -7.25 -1.93 -14.85
CA MET A 43 -8.58 -1.41 -14.53
C MET A 43 -8.56 0.11 -14.31
N ILE A 44 -7.57 0.62 -13.54
CA ILE A 44 -7.43 2.05 -13.26
C ILE A 44 -7.26 2.87 -14.55
N ALA A 45 -6.56 2.34 -15.55
CA ALA A 45 -6.35 3.00 -16.83
C ALA A 45 -7.66 3.37 -17.56
N ASN A 46 -8.75 2.67 -17.27
CA ASN A 46 -10.07 2.91 -17.86
C ASN A 46 -10.94 3.90 -17.04
N PHE A 47 -10.46 4.36 -15.88
CA PHE A 47 -11.23 5.28 -15.04
C PHE A 47 -10.86 6.75 -15.29
N PRO A 48 -11.85 7.68 -15.25
CA PRO A 48 -11.57 9.09 -15.40
C PRO A 48 -10.76 9.63 -14.20
N MET A 49 -9.77 10.47 -14.47
CA MET A 49 -8.90 11.11 -13.46
C MET A 49 -9.65 11.85 -12.35
N LYS A 50 -10.88 12.32 -12.62
CA LYS A 50 -11.75 12.95 -11.61
C LYS A 50 -11.97 12.08 -10.36
N ARG A 51 -11.87 10.76 -10.49
CA ARG A 51 -12.01 9.79 -9.40
C ARG A 51 -10.66 9.30 -8.84
N GLY A 52 -9.54 9.82 -9.35
CA GLY A 52 -8.20 9.33 -8.98
C GLY A 52 -7.94 9.33 -7.48
N MET A 53 -8.32 10.39 -6.75
CA MET A 53 -8.14 10.45 -5.30
C MET A 53 -8.99 9.39 -4.55
N MET A 54 -10.21 9.14 -4.99
CA MET A 54 -11.06 8.09 -4.39
C MET A 54 -10.46 6.70 -4.63
N ILE A 55 -9.97 6.42 -5.84
CA ILE A 55 -9.33 5.16 -6.19
C ILE A 55 -8.03 4.98 -5.39
N PHE A 56 -7.24 6.05 -5.24
CA PHE A 56 -6.03 6.06 -4.41
C PHE A 56 -6.34 5.68 -2.96
N LEU A 57 -7.32 6.33 -2.34
CA LEU A 57 -7.70 6.08 -0.95
C LEU A 57 -8.31 4.68 -0.77
N SER A 58 -9.28 4.30 -1.60
CA SER A 58 -9.93 2.98 -1.50
C SER A 58 -8.94 1.85 -1.76
N GLY A 59 -8.05 1.99 -2.74
CA GLY A 59 -6.99 1.02 -3.02
C GLY A 59 -6.02 0.88 -1.85
N SER A 60 -5.61 2.00 -1.24
CA SER A 60 -4.73 1.99 -0.06
C SER A 60 -5.39 1.31 1.15
N PHE A 61 -6.68 1.56 1.39
CA PHE A 61 -7.45 0.89 2.45
C PHE A 61 -7.58 -0.60 2.18
N LEU A 62 -7.95 -0.98 0.95
CA LEU A 62 -8.08 -2.37 0.54
C LEU A 62 -6.77 -3.13 0.75
N PHE A 63 -5.66 -2.55 0.32
CA PHE A 63 -4.33 -3.12 0.52
C PHE A 63 -4.01 -3.33 2.00
N GLY A 64 -4.19 -2.30 2.83
CA GLY A 64 -3.93 -2.39 4.27
C GLY A 64 -4.77 -3.47 4.96
N ILE A 65 -6.08 -3.57 4.63
CA ILE A 65 -6.98 -4.60 5.15
C ILE A 65 -6.49 -6.00 4.74
N CYS A 66 -6.13 -6.19 3.46
CA CYS A 66 -5.64 -7.47 2.96
C CYS A 66 -4.34 -7.89 3.66
N ILE A 67 -3.40 -6.96 3.90
CA ILE A 67 -2.16 -7.28 4.63
C ILE A 67 -2.46 -7.65 6.08
N ILE A 68 -3.34 -6.93 6.78
CA ILE A 68 -3.74 -7.31 8.15
C ILE A 68 -4.37 -8.71 8.15
N ALA A 69 -5.29 -8.99 7.26
CA ALA A 69 -5.92 -10.31 7.15
C ALA A 69 -4.91 -11.41 6.81
N PHE A 70 -3.95 -11.11 5.92
CA PHE A 70 -2.87 -12.04 5.56
C PHE A 70 -2.00 -12.42 6.76
N VAL A 71 -1.64 -11.47 7.60
CA VAL A 71 -0.82 -11.69 8.81
C VAL A 71 -1.47 -12.71 9.77
N PHE A 72 -2.80 -12.82 9.77
CA PHE A 72 -3.53 -13.80 10.58
C PHE A 72 -3.90 -15.08 9.82
N SER A 73 -3.69 -15.12 8.52
CA SER A 73 -4.06 -16.28 7.69
C SER A 73 -3.10 -17.45 7.93
N LYS A 74 -3.68 -18.61 8.22
CA LYS A 74 -2.99 -19.91 8.33
C LYS A 74 -3.37 -20.87 7.20
N VAL A 75 -4.20 -20.42 6.27
CA VAL A 75 -4.71 -21.22 5.16
C VAL A 75 -4.15 -20.66 3.85
N LEU A 76 -3.38 -21.48 3.13
CA LEU A 76 -2.70 -21.06 1.90
C LEU A 76 -3.67 -20.48 0.87
N PHE A 77 -4.83 -21.10 0.67
CA PHE A 77 -5.82 -20.61 -0.29
C PHE A 77 -6.34 -19.21 0.06
N VAL A 78 -6.60 -18.95 1.33
CA VAL A 78 -7.01 -17.61 1.83
C VAL A 78 -5.88 -16.60 1.61
N SER A 79 -4.64 -16.99 1.91
CA SER A 79 -3.46 -16.14 1.72
C SER A 79 -3.26 -15.77 0.24
N ILE A 80 -3.48 -16.71 -0.67
CA ILE A 80 -3.45 -16.48 -2.13
C ILE A 80 -4.49 -15.41 -2.52
N LEU A 81 -5.74 -15.57 -2.10
CA LEU A 81 -6.80 -14.61 -2.42
C LEU A 81 -6.48 -13.22 -1.85
N LEU A 82 -5.98 -13.16 -0.61
CA LEU A 82 -5.62 -11.90 0.03
C LEU A 82 -4.46 -11.22 -0.68
N MET A 83 -3.47 -11.95 -1.20
CA MET A 83 -2.37 -11.38 -1.99
C MET A 83 -2.86 -10.81 -3.33
N ILE A 84 -3.72 -11.53 -4.04
CA ILE A 84 -4.28 -11.03 -5.31
C ILE A 84 -5.12 -9.77 -5.07
N ILE A 85 -6.04 -9.78 -4.10
CA ILE A 85 -6.91 -8.65 -3.78
C ILE A 85 -6.09 -7.48 -3.20
N GLY A 86 -5.11 -7.78 -2.37
CA GLY A 86 -4.18 -6.79 -1.83
C GLY A 86 -3.37 -6.12 -2.94
N GLY A 87 -2.79 -6.90 -3.85
CA GLY A 87 -2.09 -6.40 -5.02
C GLY A 87 -2.97 -5.48 -5.89
N PHE A 88 -4.22 -5.88 -6.11
CA PHE A 88 -5.19 -5.03 -6.80
C PHE A 88 -5.40 -3.67 -6.09
N GLY A 89 -5.52 -3.67 -4.76
CA GLY A 89 -5.57 -2.44 -3.94
C GLY A 89 -4.29 -1.62 -4.02
N MET A 90 -3.12 -2.28 -3.98
CA MET A 90 -1.80 -1.68 -4.13
C MET A 90 -1.65 -0.90 -5.43
N ALA A 91 -2.27 -1.34 -6.54
CA ALA A 91 -2.25 -0.65 -7.82
C ALA A 91 -2.80 0.78 -7.71
N GLY A 92 -3.87 0.98 -6.93
CA GLY A 92 -4.45 2.30 -6.68
C GLY A 92 -3.44 3.25 -6.05
N PHE A 93 -2.72 2.80 -5.04
CA PHE A 93 -1.65 3.58 -4.41
C PHE A 93 -0.47 3.81 -5.35
N GLY A 94 0.13 2.74 -5.89
CA GLY A 94 1.36 2.81 -6.67
C GLY A 94 1.24 3.63 -7.94
N THR A 95 0.14 3.45 -8.70
CA THR A 95 -0.07 4.15 -9.97
C THR A 95 -0.47 5.61 -9.75
N LEU A 96 -1.41 5.86 -8.82
CA LEU A 96 -2.01 7.18 -8.70
C LEU A 96 -1.20 8.17 -7.88
N GLN A 97 -0.29 7.75 -6.99
CA GLN A 97 0.51 8.69 -6.19
C GLN A 97 1.28 9.70 -7.06
N SER A 98 1.98 9.22 -8.09
CA SER A 98 2.74 10.10 -9.00
C SER A 98 1.82 10.91 -9.92
N ILE A 99 0.77 10.28 -10.45
CA ILE A 99 -0.18 10.92 -11.38
C ILE A 99 -0.94 12.05 -10.67
N LEU A 100 -1.42 11.85 -9.45
CA LEU A 100 -2.12 12.87 -8.66
C LEU A 100 -1.21 14.05 -8.35
N ILE A 101 0.05 13.80 -8.01
CA ILE A 101 1.04 14.84 -7.76
C ILE A 101 1.29 15.65 -9.04
N ILE A 102 1.53 15.00 -10.17
CA ILE A 102 1.80 15.65 -11.45
C ILE A 102 0.59 16.49 -11.90
N SER A 103 -0.62 15.93 -11.80
CA SER A 103 -1.85 16.61 -12.22
C SER A 103 -2.24 17.80 -11.33
N SER A 104 -1.83 17.78 -10.05
CA SER A 104 -2.16 18.83 -9.08
C SER A 104 -1.07 19.89 -8.92
N SER A 105 0.08 19.73 -9.58
CA SER A 105 1.22 20.62 -9.44
C SER A 105 1.42 21.50 -10.65
N ASP A 106 1.76 22.79 -10.42
CA ASP A 106 2.21 23.69 -11.49
C ASP A 106 3.45 23.15 -12.17
N GLN A 107 3.54 23.36 -13.48
CA GLN A 107 4.65 22.87 -14.31
C GLN A 107 6.04 23.32 -13.79
N LYS A 108 6.12 24.55 -13.21
CA LYS A 108 7.37 25.11 -12.67
C LYS A 108 7.91 24.37 -11.44
N ILE A 109 7.04 23.71 -10.65
CA ILE A 109 7.43 23.07 -9.37
C ILE A 109 7.35 21.55 -9.43
N ARG A 110 6.84 20.96 -10.53
CA ARG A 110 6.65 19.50 -10.68
C ARG A 110 7.91 18.70 -10.33
N GLY A 111 9.06 19.11 -10.80
CA GLY A 111 10.32 18.42 -10.52
C GLY A 111 10.64 18.39 -9.01
N ARG A 112 10.40 19.49 -8.29
CA ARG A 112 10.62 19.56 -6.84
C ARG A 112 9.67 18.63 -6.09
N VAL A 113 8.39 18.62 -6.47
CA VAL A 113 7.38 17.79 -5.81
C VAL A 113 7.63 16.31 -6.09
N LEU A 114 8.02 15.94 -7.31
CA LEU A 114 8.44 14.57 -7.63
C LEU A 114 9.72 14.16 -6.89
N GLY A 115 10.65 15.09 -6.68
CA GLY A 115 11.83 14.86 -5.85
C GLY A 115 11.46 14.53 -4.39
N ILE A 116 10.50 15.25 -3.80
CA ILE A 116 9.97 14.93 -2.47
C ILE A 116 9.31 13.56 -2.45
N LEU A 117 8.53 13.21 -3.48
CA LEU A 117 7.95 11.88 -3.61
C LEU A 117 9.03 10.80 -3.67
N ALA A 118 10.09 11.00 -4.45
CA ALA A 118 11.20 10.04 -4.54
C ALA A 118 11.89 9.84 -3.18
N ILE A 119 12.08 10.91 -2.41
CA ILE A 119 12.62 10.82 -1.03
C ILE A 119 11.68 10.00 -0.15
N THR A 120 10.37 10.24 -0.20
CA THR A 120 9.39 9.47 0.60
C THR A 120 9.34 7.99 0.22
N ILE A 121 9.50 7.65 -1.05
CA ILE A 121 9.64 6.26 -1.49
C ILE A 121 10.97 5.68 -0.98
N GLY A 122 12.05 6.46 -1.05
CA GLY A 122 13.40 6.09 -0.58
C GLY A 122 13.50 5.86 0.94
N THR A 123 12.47 6.21 1.74
CA THR A 123 12.45 5.88 3.19
C THR A 123 12.11 4.41 3.47
N GLN A 124 11.67 3.64 2.48
CA GLN A 124 11.27 2.24 2.66
C GLN A 124 12.38 1.36 3.30
N PRO A 125 13.66 1.43 2.93
CA PRO A 125 14.72 0.65 3.59
C PRO A 125 14.85 0.97 5.08
N ILE A 126 14.69 2.24 5.48
CA ILE A 126 14.72 2.66 6.89
C ILE A 126 13.55 2.02 7.63
N GLY A 127 12.35 2.08 7.05
CA GLY A 127 11.17 1.42 7.60
C GLY A 127 11.35 -0.10 7.72
N ALA A 128 11.94 -0.75 6.71
CA ALA A 128 12.22 -2.18 6.73
C ALA A 128 13.23 -2.56 7.84
N PHE A 129 14.26 -1.74 8.06
CA PHE A 129 15.21 -1.92 9.14
C PHE A 129 14.53 -1.82 10.51
N LEU A 130 13.74 -0.78 10.74
CA LEU A 130 12.99 -0.60 11.98
C LEU A 130 12.00 -1.74 12.20
N LEU A 131 11.25 -2.13 11.17
CA LEU A 131 10.31 -3.24 11.25
C LEU A 131 11.04 -4.56 11.58
N GLY A 132 12.21 -4.80 10.98
CA GLY A 132 13.07 -5.95 11.29
C GLY A 132 13.53 -5.95 12.76
N TYR A 133 13.92 -4.78 13.28
CA TYR A 133 14.31 -4.63 14.68
C TYR A 133 13.14 -4.98 15.62
N TYR A 134 11.96 -4.38 15.41
CA TYR A 134 10.78 -4.67 16.21
C TYR A 134 10.27 -6.12 16.06
N SER A 135 10.46 -6.72 14.87
CA SER A 135 10.11 -8.12 14.64
C SER A 135 10.91 -9.09 15.51
N ARG A 136 12.15 -8.76 15.83
CA ARG A 136 12.99 -9.58 16.73
C ARG A 136 12.48 -9.56 18.17
N GLU A 137 11.97 -8.42 18.64
CA GLU A 137 11.50 -8.23 20.03
C GLU A 137 10.05 -8.73 20.23
N TYR A 138 9.17 -8.47 19.28
CA TYR A 138 7.71 -8.69 19.43
C TYR A 138 7.15 -9.74 18.47
N GLY A 139 7.97 -10.32 17.61
CA GLY A 139 7.56 -11.25 16.55
C GLY A 139 7.04 -10.53 15.29
N SER A 140 7.29 -11.13 14.12
CA SER A 140 6.97 -10.52 12.81
C SER A 140 5.48 -10.24 12.63
N VAL A 141 4.61 -11.13 13.12
CA VAL A 141 3.14 -10.95 13.08
C VAL A 141 2.71 -9.66 13.78
N ASN A 142 3.19 -9.43 15.02
CA ASN A 142 2.82 -8.24 15.79
C ASN A 142 3.45 -6.97 15.21
N ALA A 143 4.70 -7.03 14.79
CA ALA A 143 5.40 -5.88 14.21
C ALA A 143 4.70 -5.40 12.92
N VAL A 144 4.38 -6.29 11.99
CA VAL A 144 3.66 -5.95 10.76
C VAL A 144 2.26 -5.44 11.06
N LYS A 145 1.52 -6.12 11.94
CA LYS A 145 0.18 -5.69 12.37
C LYS A 145 0.18 -4.25 12.89
N ILE A 146 1.08 -3.94 13.82
CA ILE A 146 1.16 -2.60 14.42
C ILE A 146 1.52 -1.56 13.37
N SER A 147 2.51 -1.84 12.50
CA SER A 147 2.93 -0.93 11.44
C SER A 147 1.79 -0.61 10.48
N VAL A 148 1.05 -1.62 10.02
CA VAL A 148 -0.09 -1.42 9.12
C VAL A 148 -1.26 -0.72 9.80
N LEU A 149 -1.55 -1.02 11.08
CA LEU A 149 -2.58 -0.31 11.84
C LEU A 149 -2.27 1.18 12.00
N ILE A 150 -1.02 1.53 12.32
CA ILE A 150 -0.58 2.93 12.38
C ILE A 150 -0.79 3.60 11.03
N ALA A 151 -0.39 2.95 9.94
CA ALA A 151 -0.57 3.49 8.59
C ALA A 151 -2.05 3.71 8.24
N MET A 152 -2.93 2.77 8.62
CA MET A 152 -4.37 2.92 8.39
C MET A 152 -4.98 4.06 9.20
N ILE A 153 -4.57 4.24 10.47
CA ILE A 153 -5.00 5.38 11.30
C ILE A 153 -4.58 6.69 10.64
N LEU A 154 -3.33 6.79 10.19
CA LEU A 154 -2.83 7.98 9.49
C LEU A 154 -3.59 8.21 8.18
N LEU A 155 -3.89 7.16 7.43
CA LEU A 155 -4.67 7.26 6.19
C LEU A 155 -6.10 7.76 6.46
N ILE A 156 -6.75 7.27 7.54
CA ILE A 156 -8.05 7.76 7.99
C ILE A 156 -7.98 9.25 8.35
N ALA A 157 -6.97 9.66 9.14
CA ALA A 157 -6.79 11.04 9.54
C ALA A 157 -6.63 11.97 8.30
N VAL A 158 -5.77 11.58 7.35
CA VAL A 158 -5.59 12.31 6.09
C VAL A 158 -6.88 12.36 5.27
N THR A 159 -7.62 11.26 5.21
CA THR A 159 -8.90 11.19 4.49
C THR A 159 -9.94 12.15 5.09
N ILE A 160 -10.05 12.19 6.41
CA ILE A 160 -10.96 13.11 7.12
C ILE A 160 -10.57 14.57 6.85
N LEU A 161 -9.27 14.89 6.94
CA LEU A 161 -8.76 16.24 6.66
C LEU A 161 -9.03 16.65 5.19
N TYR A 162 -8.88 15.71 4.27
CA TYR A 162 -9.16 15.95 2.85
C TYR A 162 -10.65 16.19 2.60
N LEU A 163 -11.53 15.39 3.18
CA LEU A 163 -12.97 15.55 3.04
C LEU A 163 -13.51 16.80 3.76
N GLY A 164 -12.92 17.17 4.88
CA GLY A 164 -13.25 18.39 5.63
C GLY A 164 -12.86 19.68 4.91
N LYS A 165 -11.85 19.63 4.04
CA LYS A 165 -11.45 20.73 3.16
C LYS A 165 -12.21 20.71 1.81
N LYS A 166 -13.53 20.46 1.77
CA LYS A 166 -14.31 20.66 0.54
C LYS A 166 -14.06 22.09 0.05
N PRO A 167 -13.51 22.31 -1.15
CA PRO A 167 -13.44 23.65 -1.70
C PRO A 167 -14.88 24.11 -2.03
N ASN A 168 -15.31 25.20 -1.43
CA ASN A 168 -16.50 25.97 -1.84
C ASN A 168 -16.26 26.69 -3.19
N SER A 169 -15.65 26.04 -4.17
CA SER A 169 -15.35 26.67 -5.44
C SER A 169 -15.45 25.71 -6.63
N VAL A 170 -16.64 25.15 -6.87
CA VAL A 170 -17.08 24.79 -8.23
C VAL A 170 -18.57 25.09 -8.32
N LYS A 171 -18.95 26.34 -8.08
CA LYS A 171 -20.10 26.99 -8.70
C LYS A 171 -19.53 28.13 -9.52
N ASN A 172 -19.77 28.13 -10.80
CA ASN A 172 -19.40 29.08 -11.84
C ASN A 172 -18.05 28.80 -12.55
N GLN A 173 -18.09 27.87 -13.50
CA GLN A 173 -17.74 28.16 -14.91
C GLN A 173 -18.30 27.04 -15.76
#